data_11831b8e0230da96d0fdf56cc5c29c3a
#
_entry.id   11831b8e0230da96d0fdf56cc5c29c3a
#
_cell.length_a   1.000
_cell.length_b   1.000
_cell.length_c   1.000
_cell.angle_alpha   90.00
_cell.angle_beta   90.00
_cell.angle_gamma   90.00
#
_symmetry.space_group_name_H-M   'P 1'
#
loop_
_entity.id
_entity.type
_entity.pdbx_description
1 polymer ?
#
loop_
_entity_poly.entity_id
_entity_poly.type
_entity_poly.pdbx_seq_one_letter_code
_entity_poly.pdbx_strand_id
1 'polypeptide(L)'
;ETLEDIIAGISVYRPGPMDFIPKYLEGKKNAQAVQYTTPLLEPILKPTYGCIVYQEQVMQIVRELAGYTMGRADLVRKAMSKKKADVMARERQYFIYGNEEENVPGCVRKGLTPEQAEKIFDDMTDFAKYAFNKSHAACYAVVAYQTAWLKAHYPVEFMAALLTSVIDHPGKVTGYIESLKSMNIELTSP
;
A
#
# COMPACT_ATOMS: atom_id res chain seq x y z
N GLU A 1 -7.44 -4.65 12.71
CA GLU A 1 -8.84 -5.09 12.80
C GLU A 1 -9.25 -5.93 11.59
N THR A 2 -8.70 -5.64 10.41
CA THR A 2 -8.97 -6.36 9.17
C THR A 2 -7.66 -6.77 8.49
N LEU A 3 -7.72 -7.72 7.55
CA LEU A 3 -6.56 -8.09 6.73
C LEU A 3 -6.05 -6.89 5.92
N GLU A 4 -6.95 -6.03 5.42
CA GLU A 4 -6.57 -4.80 4.71
C GLU A 4 -5.76 -3.85 5.59
N ASP A 5 -6.02 -3.78 6.89
CA ASP A 5 -5.22 -2.98 7.83
C ASP A 5 -3.79 -3.52 7.97
N ILE A 6 -3.63 -4.85 7.97
CA ILE A 6 -2.30 -5.47 8.00
C ILE A 6 -1.55 -5.19 6.70
N ILE A 7 -2.23 -5.31 5.55
CA ILE A 7 -1.67 -5.00 4.23
C ILE A 7 -1.20 -3.52 4.18
N ALA A 8 -2.05 -2.60 4.62
CA ALA A 8 -1.71 -1.19 4.69
C ALA A 8 -0.53 -0.95 5.66
N GLY A 9 -0.56 -1.55 6.84
CA GLY A 9 0.51 -1.45 7.84
C GLY A 9 1.88 -1.87 7.28
N ILE A 10 1.96 -3.03 6.62
CA ILE A 10 3.18 -3.51 5.95
C ILE A 10 3.66 -2.50 4.88
N SER A 11 2.72 -1.86 4.18
CA SER A 11 3.03 -0.94 3.10
C SER A 11 3.53 0.42 3.57
N VAL A 12 3.01 0.95 4.69
CA VAL A 12 3.32 2.30 5.17
C VAL A 12 4.35 2.34 6.29
N TYR A 13 4.56 1.23 7.03
CA TYR A 13 5.51 1.19 8.16
C TYR A 13 6.96 1.05 7.67
N ARG A 14 7.47 2.13 7.07
CA ARG A 14 8.85 2.24 6.56
C ARG A 14 9.22 3.71 6.37
N PRO A 15 10.52 4.08 6.40
CA PRO A 15 10.96 5.47 6.22
C PRO A 15 10.37 6.12 4.96
N GLY A 16 9.80 7.30 5.11
CA GLY A 16 9.08 8.06 4.08
C GLY A 16 7.56 7.87 4.17
N PRO A 17 6.98 6.69 3.87
CA PRO A 17 5.53 6.50 3.98
C PRO A 17 4.96 6.60 5.40
N MET A 18 5.78 6.43 6.44
CA MET A 18 5.34 6.57 7.84
C MET A 18 4.68 7.92 8.13
N ASP A 19 5.07 8.98 7.43
CA ASP A 19 4.51 10.33 7.60
C ASP A 19 3.03 10.40 7.21
N PHE A 20 2.53 9.42 6.45
CA PHE A 20 1.12 9.34 6.06
C PHE A 20 0.24 8.52 7.01
N ILE A 21 0.85 7.82 7.99
CA ILE A 21 0.11 7.01 8.97
C ILE A 21 -0.92 7.84 9.74
N PRO A 22 -0.63 9.06 10.23
CA PRO A 22 -1.62 9.87 10.92
C PRO A 22 -2.87 10.13 10.07
N LYS A 23 -2.69 10.50 8.80
CA LYS A 23 -3.81 10.74 7.86
C LYS A 23 -4.63 9.47 7.61
N TYR A 24 -3.97 8.32 7.45
CA TYR A 24 -4.63 7.03 7.30
C TYR A 24 -5.48 6.68 8.53
N LEU A 25 -4.92 6.85 9.74
CA LEU A 25 -5.61 6.57 10.99
C LEU A 25 -6.78 7.53 11.25
N GLU A 26 -6.64 8.80 10.90
CA GLU A 26 -7.72 9.78 10.99
C GLU A 26 -8.87 9.40 10.06
N GLY A 27 -8.58 9.11 8.80
CA GLY A 27 -9.58 8.65 7.83
C GLY A 27 -10.21 7.32 8.25
N LYS A 28 -9.46 6.40 8.87
CA LYS A 28 -10.01 5.14 9.41
C LYS A 28 -10.98 5.38 10.56
N LYS A 29 -10.67 6.32 11.46
CA LYS A 29 -11.56 6.68 12.60
C LYS A 29 -12.85 7.34 12.14
N ASN A 30 -12.82 8.12 11.08
CA ASN A 30 -13.96 8.85 10.55
C ASN A 30 -14.04 8.74 9.02
N ALA A 31 -14.32 7.54 8.53
CA ALA A 31 -14.40 7.25 7.10
C ALA A 31 -15.44 8.08 6.33
N GLN A 32 -16.48 8.57 7.03
CA GLN A 32 -17.51 9.42 6.43
C GLN A 32 -17.06 10.87 6.21
N ALA A 33 -16.03 11.32 6.92
CA ALA A 33 -15.47 12.67 6.78
C ALA A 33 -14.35 12.74 5.72
N VAL A 34 -13.95 11.61 5.13
CA VAL A 34 -12.94 11.58 4.09
C VAL A 34 -13.44 12.32 2.86
N GLN A 35 -12.72 13.38 2.47
CA GLN A 35 -13.03 14.16 1.28
C GLN A 35 -12.17 13.72 0.11
N TYR A 36 -12.80 13.52 -1.04
CA TYR A 36 -12.14 13.19 -2.29
C TYR A 36 -12.15 14.41 -3.23
N THR A 37 -11.06 14.65 -3.93
CA THR A 37 -10.95 15.75 -4.93
C THR A 37 -12.01 15.60 -6.03
N THR A 38 -12.43 14.37 -6.33
CA THR A 38 -13.56 14.04 -7.20
C THR A 38 -14.22 12.74 -6.71
N PRO A 39 -15.55 12.56 -6.88
CA PRO A 39 -16.22 11.30 -6.54
C PRO A 39 -15.63 10.07 -7.27
N LEU A 40 -14.99 10.25 -8.41
CA LEU A 40 -14.35 9.18 -9.16
C LEU A 40 -13.17 8.53 -8.42
N LEU A 41 -12.59 9.22 -7.44
CA LEU A 41 -11.51 8.67 -6.60
C LEU A 41 -12.04 7.78 -5.46
N GLU A 42 -13.28 7.93 -5.05
CA GLU A 42 -13.83 7.17 -3.92
C GLU A 42 -13.70 5.65 -4.10
N PRO A 43 -14.10 5.04 -5.23
CA PRO A 43 -13.98 3.59 -5.40
C PRO A 43 -12.53 3.09 -5.30
N ILE A 44 -11.56 3.93 -5.69
CA ILE A 44 -10.14 3.59 -5.71
C ILE A 44 -9.49 3.76 -4.33
N LEU A 45 -9.82 4.83 -3.63
CA LEU A 45 -9.16 5.25 -2.39
C LEU A 45 -9.93 4.91 -1.12
N LYS A 46 -11.20 4.49 -1.22
CA LYS A 46 -12.01 4.10 -0.07
C LYS A 46 -11.37 3.01 0.80
N PRO A 47 -10.75 1.95 0.23
CA PRO A 47 -10.07 0.91 1.02
C PRO A 47 -8.88 1.43 1.83
N THR A 48 -8.36 2.60 1.50
CA THR A 48 -7.22 3.24 2.16
C THR A 48 -7.56 4.61 2.73
N TYR A 49 -8.86 4.84 2.98
CA TYR A 49 -9.37 6.05 3.64
C TYR A 49 -8.88 7.36 3.01
N GLY A 50 -8.89 7.41 1.67
CA GLY A 50 -8.48 8.58 0.90
C GLY A 50 -6.97 8.74 0.70
N CYS A 51 -6.17 7.79 1.17
CA CYS A 51 -4.72 7.81 0.97
C CYS A 51 -4.32 6.99 -0.27
N ILE A 52 -3.35 7.48 -1.04
CA ILE A 52 -2.67 6.66 -2.05
C ILE A 52 -1.58 5.87 -1.32
N VAL A 53 -1.70 4.55 -1.27
CA VAL A 53 -0.75 3.65 -0.60
C VAL A 53 -0.10 2.71 -1.60
N TYR A 54 -0.86 2.27 -2.61
CA TYR A 54 -0.46 1.20 -3.50
C TYR A 54 -0.16 1.70 -4.92
N GLN A 55 0.80 1.05 -5.57
CA GLN A 55 1.13 1.27 -6.99
C GLN A 55 -0.08 1.02 -7.88
N GLU A 56 -0.89 0.04 -7.54
CA GLU A 56 -2.11 -0.32 -8.23
C GLU A 56 -3.14 0.83 -8.21
N GLN A 57 -3.21 1.59 -7.13
CA GLN A 57 -4.09 2.76 -7.05
C GLN A 57 -3.64 3.87 -8.01
N VAL A 58 -2.34 4.13 -8.12
CA VAL A 58 -1.80 5.09 -9.11
C VAL A 58 -2.19 4.68 -10.53
N MET A 59 -2.04 3.39 -10.86
CA MET A 59 -2.42 2.87 -12.18
C MET A 59 -3.94 2.95 -12.42
N GLN A 60 -4.76 2.67 -11.42
CA GLN A 60 -6.22 2.81 -11.52
C GLN A 60 -6.64 4.28 -11.71
N ILE A 61 -6.04 5.21 -10.98
CA ILE A 61 -6.33 6.64 -11.11
C ILE A 61 -6.09 7.12 -12.53
N VAL A 62 -4.91 6.87 -13.13
CA VAL A 62 -4.62 7.34 -14.49
C VAL A 62 -5.52 6.65 -15.52
N ARG A 63 -5.90 5.40 -15.29
CA ARG A 63 -6.79 4.65 -16.19
C ARG A 63 -8.24 5.16 -16.10
N GLU A 64 -8.78 5.26 -14.92
CA GLU A 64 -10.20 5.61 -14.72
C GLU A 64 -10.46 7.11 -14.98
N LEU A 65 -9.57 7.99 -14.53
CA LEU A 65 -9.77 9.43 -14.65
C LEU A 65 -9.31 10.02 -15.99
N ALA A 66 -8.24 9.50 -16.58
CA ALA A 66 -7.70 10.04 -17.83
C ALA A 66 -7.82 9.10 -19.03
N GLY A 67 -8.31 7.86 -18.84
CA GLY A 67 -8.56 6.91 -19.91
C GLY A 67 -7.31 6.22 -20.46
N TYR A 68 -6.27 6.08 -19.65
CA TYR A 68 -5.06 5.36 -20.04
C TYR A 68 -5.30 3.86 -20.19
N THR A 69 -4.58 3.22 -21.10
CA THR A 69 -4.49 1.77 -21.14
C THR A 69 -3.69 1.26 -19.93
N MET A 70 -3.87 -0.01 -19.55
CA MET A 70 -3.13 -0.59 -18.44
C MET A 70 -1.61 -0.56 -18.67
N GLY A 71 -1.16 -0.86 -19.89
CA GLY A 71 0.27 -0.81 -20.23
C GLY A 71 0.86 0.59 -20.08
N ARG A 72 0.12 1.62 -20.53
CA ARG A 72 0.56 3.01 -20.37
C ARG A 72 0.52 3.46 -18.90
N ALA A 73 -0.49 3.04 -18.15
CA ALA A 73 -0.57 3.33 -16.72
C ALA A 73 0.67 2.81 -15.96
N ASP A 74 1.17 1.63 -16.31
CA ASP A 74 2.40 1.09 -15.72
C ASP A 74 3.65 1.89 -16.13
N LEU A 75 3.72 2.40 -17.36
CA LEU A 75 4.81 3.30 -17.78
C LEU A 75 4.81 4.59 -16.96
N VAL A 76 3.64 5.21 -16.76
CA VAL A 76 3.50 6.42 -15.93
C VAL A 76 3.93 6.14 -14.49
N ARG A 77 3.43 5.06 -13.88
CA ARG A 77 3.84 4.64 -12.54
C ARG A 77 5.35 4.46 -12.43
N LYS A 78 5.98 3.80 -13.41
CA LYS A 78 7.43 3.61 -13.45
C LYS A 78 8.19 4.94 -13.59
N ALA A 79 7.68 5.87 -14.41
CA ALA A 79 8.27 7.19 -14.58
C ALA A 79 8.22 8.02 -13.28
N MET A 80 7.07 7.98 -12.59
CA MET A 80 6.90 8.61 -11.27
C MET A 80 7.91 8.05 -10.24
N SER A 81 7.99 6.74 -10.11
CA SER A 81 8.92 6.08 -9.17
C SER A 81 10.39 6.40 -9.46
N LYS A 82 10.76 6.55 -10.74
CA LYS A 82 12.14 6.82 -11.18
C LYS A 82 12.45 8.33 -11.29
N LYS A 83 11.50 9.20 -10.96
CA LYS A 83 11.63 10.68 -11.02
C LYS A 83 12.12 11.18 -12.37
N LYS A 84 11.63 10.63 -13.49
CA LYS A 84 11.95 11.09 -14.83
C LYS A 84 11.19 12.38 -15.14
N ALA A 85 11.80 13.53 -14.85
CA ALA A 85 11.16 14.84 -14.89
C ALA A 85 10.57 15.20 -16.27
N ASP A 86 11.28 14.89 -17.35
CA ASP A 86 10.86 15.11 -18.73
C ASP A 86 9.60 14.30 -19.09
N VAL A 87 9.60 13.01 -18.73
CA VAL A 87 8.45 12.13 -18.93
C VAL A 87 7.28 12.59 -18.07
N MET A 88 7.54 12.97 -16.82
CA MET A 88 6.51 13.43 -15.90
C MET A 88 5.83 14.71 -16.36
N ALA A 89 6.58 15.69 -16.87
CA ALA A 89 6.02 16.94 -17.40
C ALA A 89 5.09 16.67 -18.59
N ARG A 90 5.49 15.77 -19.50
CA ARG A 90 4.67 15.36 -20.64
C ARG A 90 3.42 14.59 -20.21
N GLU A 91 3.57 13.59 -19.35
CA GLU A 91 2.44 12.79 -18.89
C GLU A 91 1.45 13.62 -18.06
N ARG A 92 1.91 14.66 -17.35
CA ARG A 92 1.03 15.61 -16.67
C ARG A 92 0.08 16.30 -17.64
N GLN A 93 0.59 16.78 -18.78
CA GLN A 93 -0.24 17.39 -19.81
C GLN A 93 -1.23 16.39 -20.41
N TYR A 94 -0.78 15.18 -20.70
CA TYR A 94 -1.64 14.13 -21.25
C TYR A 94 -2.70 13.67 -20.25
N PHE A 95 -2.37 13.58 -18.97
CA PHE A 95 -3.32 13.24 -17.93
C PHE A 95 -4.42 14.30 -17.81
N ILE A 96 -4.06 15.57 -17.85
CA ILE A 96 -5.00 16.69 -17.70
C ILE A 96 -5.84 16.87 -18.97
N TYR A 97 -5.17 17.12 -20.10
CA TYR A 97 -5.82 17.58 -21.34
C TYR A 97 -6.01 16.47 -22.38
N GLY A 98 -5.32 15.37 -22.24
CA GLY A 98 -5.31 14.28 -23.21
C GLY A 98 -4.26 14.47 -24.31
N ASN A 99 -4.16 13.44 -25.15
CA ASN A 99 -3.36 13.44 -26.37
C ASN A 99 -3.98 12.45 -27.37
N GLU A 100 -4.36 12.94 -28.55
CA GLU A 100 -5.04 12.13 -29.56
C GLU A 100 -4.11 11.11 -30.22
N GLU A 101 -2.86 11.50 -30.50
CA GLU A 101 -1.87 10.62 -31.11
C GLU A 101 -1.58 9.39 -30.23
N GLU A 102 -1.62 9.59 -28.91
CA GLU A 102 -1.36 8.55 -27.92
C GLU A 102 -2.66 7.87 -27.41
N ASN A 103 -3.81 8.22 -27.98
CA ASN A 103 -5.13 7.74 -27.57
C ASN A 103 -5.41 7.92 -26.06
N VAL A 104 -5.03 9.05 -25.50
CA VAL A 104 -5.31 9.42 -24.12
C VAL A 104 -6.40 10.49 -24.11
N PRO A 105 -7.61 10.20 -23.59
CA PRO A 105 -8.69 11.18 -23.52
C PRO A 105 -8.37 12.38 -22.62
N GLY A 106 -7.73 12.13 -21.47
CA GLY A 106 -7.45 13.15 -20.45
C GLY A 106 -8.62 13.37 -19.50
N CYS A 107 -8.32 13.91 -18.33
CA CYS A 107 -9.29 14.14 -17.25
C CYS A 107 -10.36 15.17 -17.64
N VAL A 108 -9.97 16.24 -18.34
CA VAL A 108 -10.89 17.32 -18.73
C VAL A 108 -12.00 16.81 -19.65
N ARG A 109 -11.68 15.95 -20.62
CA ARG A 109 -12.70 15.31 -21.49
C ARG A 109 -13.61 14.36 -20.71
N LYS A 110 -13.18 13.88 -19.54
CA LYS A 110 -13.97 13.02 -18.65
C LYS A 110 -14.73 13.80 -17.56
N GLY A 111 -14.73 15.14 -17.65
CA GLY A 111 -15.57 16.02 -16.84
C GLY A 111 -14.91 16.54 -15.56
N LEU A 112 -13.60 16.38 -15.38
CA LEU A 112 -12.88 17.05 -14.30
C LEU A 112 -12.48 18.47 -14.70
N THR A 113 -12.35 19.37 -13.71
CA THR A 113 -11.71 20.65 -13.98
C THR A 113 -10.19 20.49 -14.09
N PRO A 114 -9.50 21.38 -14.81
CA PRO A 114 -8.03 21.37 -14.87
C PRO A 114 -7.39 21.36 -13.48
N GLU A 115 -7.88 22.19 -12.56
CA GLU A 115 -7.36 22.31 -11.19
C GLU A 115 -7.51 21.01 -10.40
N GLN A 116 -8.63 20.30 -10.56
CA GLN A 116 -8.83 18.99 -9.95
C GLN A 116 -7.82 17.98 -10.51
N ALA A 117 -7.66 17.94 -11.83
CA ALA A 117 -6.74 17.02 -12.48
C ALA A 117 -5.27 17.32 -12.12
N GLU A 118 -4.87 18.60 -12.06
CA GLU A 118 -3.55 19.02 -11.60
C GLU A 118 -3.26 18.55 -10.18
N LYS A 119 -4.17 18.84 -9.26
CA LYS A 119 -4.04 18.42 -7.85
C LYS A 119 -3.90 16.92 -7.74
N ILE A 120 -4.72 16.13 -8.46
CA ILE A 120 -4.64 14.67 -8.42
C ILE A 120 -3.29 14.18 -8.96
N PHE A 121 -2.78 14.78 -10.04
CA PHE A 121 -1.49 14.39 -10.61
C PHE A 121 -0.33 14.70 -9.65
N ASP A 122 -0.37 15.86 -9.00
CA ASP A 122 0.64 16.27 -8.03
C ASP A 122 0.59 15.36 -6.79
N ASP A 123 -0.60 15.08 -6.25
CA ASP A 123 -0.81 14.11 -5.16
C ASP A 123 -0.24 12.73 -5.54
N MET A 124 -0.51 12.22 -6.76
CA MET A 124 0.05 10.95 -7.23
C MET A 124 1.58 10.99 -7.32
N THR A 125 2.14 12.09 -7.81
CA THR A 125 3.60 12.23 -7.98
C THR A 125 4.32 12.19 -6.64
N ASP A 126 3.75 12.81 -5.62
CA ASP A 126 4.33 12.80 -4.27
C ASP A 126 4.28 11.40 -3.63
N PHE A 127 3.18 10.70 -3.80
CA PHE A 127 2.99 9.36 -3.26
C PHE A 127 3.71 8.26 -4.07
N ALA A 128 3.84 8.41 -5.38
CA ALA A 128 4.41 7.37 -6.24
C ALA A 128 5.87 7.02 -5.90
N LYS A 129 6.58 7.94 -5.25
CA LYS A 129 7.94 7.71 -4.72
C LYS A 129 7.95 6.60 -3.66
N TYR A 130 6.82 6.42 -2.99
CA TYR A 130 6.66 5.56 -1.81
C TYR A 130 5.58 4.49 -2.00
N ALA A 131 4.86 4.51 -3.12
CA ALA A 131 3.79 3.55 -3.40
C ALA A 131 4.30 2.11 -3.38
N PHE A 132 3.60 1.25 -2.63
CA PHE A 132 3.98 -0.14 -2.42
C PHE A 132 3.21 -1.08 -3.35
N ASN A 133 3.80 -2.21 -3.71
CA ASN A 133 3.08 -3.25 -4.44
C ASN A 133 2.09 -3.95 -3.49
N LYS A 134 0.79 -3.83 -3.77
CA LYS A 134 -0.26 -4.38 -2.92
C LYS A 134 -0.19 -5.91 -2.85
N SER A 135 0.11 -6.57 -3.96
CA SER A 135 0.18 -8.03 -4.02
C SER A 135 1.26 -8.58 -3.10
N HIS A 136 2.43 -7.92 -3.06
CA HIS A 136 3.51 -8.28 -2.15
C HIS A 136 3.08 -8.12 -0.67
N ALA A 137 2.52 -6.97 -0.32
CA ALA A 137 2.02 -6.73 1.03
C ALA A 137 0.92 -7.73 1.43
N ALA A 138 0.02 -8.08 0.51
CA ALA A 138 -1.06 -9.03 0.76
C ALA A 138 -0.53 -10.43 1.08
N CYS A 139 0.46 -10.93 0.33
CA CYS A 139 1.09 -12.22 0.62
C CYS A 139 1.69 -12.26 2.03
N TYR A 140 2.44 -11.22 2.41
CA TYR A 140 3.01 -11.14 3.75
C TYR A 140 1.97 -10.95 4.85
N ALA A 141 0.90 -10.20 4.58
CA ALA A 141 -0.19 -10.03 5.54
C ALA A 141 -0.93 -11.34 5.83
N VAL A 142 -1.13 -12.19 4.81
CA VAL A 142 -1.72 -13.52 5.00
C VAL A 142 -0.82 -14.40 5.87
N VAL A 143 0.48 -14.43 5.61
CA VAL A 143 1.43 -15.20 6.43
C VAL A 143 1.48 -14.67 7.87
N ALA A 144 1.53 -13.34 8.04
CA ALA A 144 1.50 -12.72 9.36
C ALA A 144 0.24 -13.06 10.14
N TYR A 145 -0.92 -13.02 9.46
CA TYR A 145 -2.18 -13.43 10.08
C TYR A 145 -2.19 -14.92 10.46
N GLN A 146 -1.77 -15.80 9.57
CA GLN A 146 -1.71 -17.25 9.83
C GLN A 146 -0.79 -17.58 10.99
N THR A 147 0.41 -16.98 11.05
CA THR A 147 1.35 -17.19 12.15
C THR A 147 0.82 -16.65 13.48
N ALA A 148 0.17 -15.48 13.46
CA ALA A 148 -0.48 -14.93 14.65
C ALA A 148 -1.63 -15.81 15.14
N TRP A 149 -2.45 -16.32 14.22
CA TRP A 149 -3.56 -17.22 14.53
C TRP A 149 -3.06 -18.54 15.14
N LEU A 150 -2.05 -19.16 14.53
CA LEU A 150 -1.43 -20.39 15.05
C LEU A 150 -0.84 -20.17 16.44
N LYS A 151 -0.13 -19.06 16.65
CA LYS A 151 0.42 -18.71 17.95
C LYS A 151 -0.66 -18.52 19.02
N ALA A 152 -1.83 -17.97 18.64
CA ALA A 152 -2.94 -17.74 19.56
C ALA A 152 -3.70 -19.02 19.93
N HIS A 153 -3.88 -19.95 18.98
CA HIS A 153 -4.72 -21.13 19.16
C HIS A 153 -3.92 -22.39 19.46
N TYR A 154 -2.66 -22.47 19.04
CA TYR A 154 -1.75 -23.61 19.21
C TYR A 154 -0.37 -23.13 19.66
N PRO A 155 -0.26 -22.44 20.83
CA PRO A 155 0.96 -21.77 21.24
C PRO A 155 2.15 -22.72 21.44
N VAL A 156 1.93 -23.89 21.97
CA VAL A 156 2.99 -24.89 22.25
C VAL A 156 3.56 -25.43 20.94
N GLU A 157 2.72 -25.88 20.04
CA GLU A 157 3.10 -26.43 18.74
C GLU A 157 3.75 -25.36 17.87
N PHE A 158 3.21 -24.13 17.89
CA PHE A 158 3.78 -23.00 17.16
C PHE A 158 5.20 -22.67 17.66
N MET A 159 5.39 -22.60 18.97
CA MET A 159 6.70 -22.29 19.54
C MET A 159 7.71 -23.42 19.34
N ALA A 160 7.28 -24.68 19.37
CA ALA A 160 8.13 -25.82 19.05
C ALA A 160 8.63 -25.76 17.58
N ALA A 161 7.71 -25.51 16.64
CA ALA A 161 8.06 -25.35 15.23
C ALA A 161 8.99 -24.15 15.00
N LEU A 162 8.73 -23.02 15.68
CA LEU A 162 9.53 -21.80 15.59
C LEU A 162 10.96 -22.03 16.11
N LEU A 163 11.12 -22.68 17.28
CA LEU A 163 12.43 -23.05 17.83
C LEU A 163 13.19 -23.98 16.88
N THR A 164 12.52 -24.99 16.34
CA THR A 164 13.10 -25.93 15.37
C THR A 164 13.62 -25.19 14.14
N SER A 165 12.86 -24.19 13.63
CA SER A 165 13.24 -23.43 12.44
C SER A 165 14.48 -22.55 12.63
N VAL A 166 14.86 -22.25 13.84
CA VAL A 166 16.00 -21.35 14.18
C VAL A 166 17.06 -22.03 15.05
N ILE A 167 17.06 -23.36 15.13
CA ILE A 167 17.92 -24.12 16.05
C ILE A 167 19.42 -23.79 15.86
N ASP A 168 19.82 -23.51 14.64
CA ASP A 168 21.21 -23.15 14.29
C ASP A 168 21.56 -21.67 14.60
N HIS A 169 20.62 -20.91 15.19
CA HIS A 169 20.81 -19.52 15.54
C HIS A 169 20.68 -19.25 17.04
N PRO A 170 21.72 -19.49 17.88
CA PRO A 170 21.65 -19.42 19.34
C PRO A 170 21.03 -18.15 19.89
N GLY A 171 21.34 -16.99 19.32
CA GLY A 171 20.78 -15.71 19.75
C GLY A 171 19.25 -15.61 19.58
N LYS A 172 18.69 -16.21 18.50
CA LYS A 172 17.24 -16.27 18.32
C LYS A 172 16.60 -17.30 19.26
N VAL A 173 17.24 -18.44 19.44
CA VAL A 173 16.78 -19.47 20.37
C VAL A 173 16.63 -18.91 21.78
N THR A 174 17.63 -18.17 22.29
CA THR A 174 17.58 -17.52 23.61
C THR A 174 16.37 -16.58 23.73
N GLY A 175 16.15 -15.71 22.77
CA GLY A 175 15.00 -14.79 22.78
C GLY A 175 13.64 -15.51 22.75
N TYR A 176 13.55 -16.63 22.02
CA TYR A 176 12.30 -17.42 22.02
C TYR A 176 12.09 -18.22 23.30
N ILE A 177 13.15 -18.66 23.97
CA ILE A 177 13.07 -19.27 25.32
C ILE A 177 12.52 -18.26 26.34
N GLU A 178 12.94 -16.99 26.27
CA GLU A 178 12.37 -15.93 27.10
C GLU A 178 10.88 -15.71 26.80
N SER A 179 10.51 -15.76 25.52
CA SER A 179 9.10 -15.69 25.11
C SER A 179 8.26 -16.86 25.64
N LEU A 180 8.79 -18.09 25.65
CA LEU A 180 8.12 -19.25 26.25
C LEU A 180 7.82 -19.04 27.73
N LYS A 181 8.78 -18.51 28.49
CA LYS A 181 8.59 -18.21 29.92
C LYS A 181 7.46 -17.20 30.12
N SER A 182 7.40 -16.14 29.29
CA SER A 182 6.32 -15.14 29.37
C SER A 182 4.94 -15.71 29.01
N MET A 183 4.89 -16.79 28.25
CA MET A 183 3.68 -17.50 27.85
C MET A 183 3.32 -18.65 28.82
N ASN A 184 4.08 -18.87 29.89
CA ASN A 184 3.97 -20.00 30.82
C ASN A 184 4.04 -21.37 30.12
N ILE A 185 4.88 -21.48 29.09
CA ILE A 185 5.16 -22.75 28.40
C ILE A 185 6.49 -23.27 28.91
N GLU A 186 6.44 -24.51 29.46
CA GLU A 186 7.62 -25.18 29.96
C GLU A 186 8.48 -25.75 28.83
N LEU A 187 9.78 -25.55 28.93
CA LEU A 187 10.77 -26.16 28.05
C LEU A 187 11.54 -27.22 28.81
N THR A 188 11.41 -28.47 28.42
CA THR A 188 12.14 -29.58 29.01
C THR A 188 13.38 -29.93 28.20
N SER A 189 14.43 -30.42 28.86
CA SER A 189 15.55 -31.06 28.18
C SER A 189 15.12 -32.34 27.50
N PRO A 190 15.72 -32.73 26.36
CA PRO A 190 15.48 -34.00 25.72
C PRO A 190 15.90 -35.18 26.62
#